data_b6659067a44eaa308574ce4ee1eba83c
#
_entry.id   b6659067a44eaa308574ce4ee1eba83c
#
_cell.length_a   1.000
_cell.length_b   1.000
_cell.length_c   1.000
_cell.angle_alpha   90.00
_cell.angle_beta   90.00
_cell.angle_gamma   90.00
#
_symmetry.space_group_name_H-M   'P 1'
#
loop_
_entity.id
_entity.type
_entity.pdbx_description
1 polymer ?
#
loop_
_entity_poly.entity_id
_entity_poly.type
_entity_poly.pdbx_seq_one_letter_code
_entity_poly.pdbx_strand_id
1 'polypeptide(L)'
;AYACRNREELQSEAEEMLARFSDLQKKNLQLDMSRGKPSKIQLDLVNDLLSSLSPEDCLINGNDCRNYGDLAGLQCAKEYWADVLGCKPSQTFVGGNASLHLMHDLIARAYTHGLKNSPRPWCNEKRIKFLCPSPGYDRHFRITESFGFELIAVPMTPDGPDMDLVEELVKDPAVKGIWCVPKYSNPEGITYSDAVVKRMAALKPAAGDFRIFWDNAYVVHDLYDEGDRLLNIYTECVKAGNPDLPIIF
;
A
#
# COMPACT_ATOMS: atom_id res chain seq x y z
N ALA A 1 18.01 -8.67 -26.10
CA ALA A 1 16.70 -8.48 -26.64
C ALA A 1 16.77 -8.22 -28.16
N TYR A 2 15.90 -7.38 -28.76
CA TYR A 2 15.80 -7.20 -30.23
C TYR A 2 17.08 -6.68 -30.89
N ALA A 3 17.89 -5.88 -30.20
CA ALA A 3 19.13 -5.32 -30.75
C ALA A 3 20.20 -6.37 -31.14
N CYS A 4 20.06 -7.62 -30.68
CA CYS A 4 21.01 -8.71 -30.99
C CYS A 4 20.51 -9.65 -32.09
N ARG A 5 19.35 -9.38 -32.71
CA ARG A 5 18.73 -10.22 -33.73
C ARG A 5 19.02 -9.67 -35.13
N ASN A 6 19.13 -10.59 -36.08
CA ASN A 6 19.27 -10.20 -37.47
C ASN A 6 17.90 -9.82 -38.09
N ARG A 7 17.94 -9.28 -39.33
CA ARG A 7 16.74 -8.77 -40.01
C ARG A 7 15.72 -9.87 -40.31
N GLU A 8 16.17 -11.07 -40.65
CA GLU A 8 15.28 -12.19 -41.02
C GLU A 8 14.55 -12.71 -39.77
N GLU A 9 15.25 -12.84 -38.64
CA GLU A 9 14.66 -13.22 -37.34
C GLU A 9 13.61 -12.20 -36.89
N LEU A 10 13.92 -10.90 -37.00
CA LEU A 10 12.97 -9.84 -36.64
C LEU A 10 11.74 -9.83 -37.56
N GLN A 11 11.93 -10.10 -38.86
CA GLN A 11 10.83 -10.16 -39.80
C GLN A 11 9.92 -11.35 -39.53
N SER A 12 10.50 -12.53 -39.30
CA SER A 12 9.75 -13.74 -38.96
C SER A 12 8.92 -13.55 -37.67
N GLU A 13 9.51 -12.94 -36.63
CA GLU A 13 8.80 -12.64 -35.39
C GLU A 13 7.68 -11.60 -35.59
N ALA A 14 7.92 -10.58 -36.41
CA ALA A 14 6.90 -9.60 -36.74
C ALA A 14 5.70 -10.23 -37.45
N GLU A 15 5.94 -11.13 -38.42
CA GLU A 15 4.91 -11.88 -39.12
C GLU A 15 4.10 -12.78 -38.17
N GLU A 16 4.78 -13.48 -37.24
CA GLU A 16 4.10 -14.28 -36.22
C GLU A 16 3.23 -13.40 -35.31
N MET A 17 3.76 -12.27 -34.83
CA MET A 17 3.01 -11.35 -33.97
C MET A 17 1.79 -10.76 -34.68
N LEU A 18 1.93 -10.40 -35.94
CA LEU A 18 0.83 -9.91 -36.78
C LEU A 18 -0.25 -10.97 -36.98
N ALA A 19 0.12 -12.23 -37.21
CA ALA A 19 -0.84 -13.33 -37.30
C ALA A 19 -1.61 -13.51 -35.96
N ARG A 20 -0.90 -13.57 -34.86
CA ARG A 20 -1.52 -13.66 -33.49
C ARG A 20 -2.45 -12.48 -33.21
N PHE A 21 -2.02 -11.27 -33.53
CA PHE A 21 -2.85 -10.06 -33.35
C PHE A 21 -4.12 -10.13 -34.22
N SER A 22 -4.01 -10.53 -35.48
CA SER A 22 -5.15 -10.72 -36.39
C SER A 22 -6.14 -11.77 -35.82
N ASP A 23 -5.65 -12.86 -35.28
CA ASP A 23 -6.50 -13.91 -34.69
C ASP A 23 -7.20 -13.43 -33.42
N LEU A 24 -6.55 -12.61 -32.62
CA LEU A 24 -7.19 -11.97 -31.45
C LEU A 24 -8.27 -10.98 -31.88
N GLN A 25 -8.01 -10.18 -32.92
CA GLN A 25 -9.02 -9.25 -33.46
C GLN A 25 -10.28 -9.99 -33.97
N LYS A 26 -10.13 -11.16 -34.64
CA LYS A 26 -11.26 -11.98 -35.10
C LYS A 26 -12.15 -12.48 -33.96
N LYS A 27 -11.58 -12.64 -32.76
CA LYS A 27 -12.35 -13.07 -31.56
C LYS A 27 -13.30 -11.99 -31.03
N ASN A 28 -13.17 -10.75 -31.49
CA ASN A 28 -14.01 -9.61 -31.10
C ASN A 28 -14.21 -9.50 -29.58
N LEU A 29 -13.12 -9.63 -28.82
CA LEU A 29 -13.14 -9.62 -27.36
C LEU A 29 -13.51 -8.21 -26.87
N GLN A 30 -14.48 -8.14 -25.95
CA GLN A 30 -14.89 -6.91 -25.27
C GLN A 30 -14.25 -6.90 -23.87
N LEU A 31 -12.95 -6.67 -23.80
CA LEU A 31 -12.19 -6.66 -22.55
C LEU A 31 -11.83 -5.22 -22.15
N ASP A 32 -12.22 -4.82 -20.96
CA ASP A 32 -11.81 -3.55 -20.34
C ASP A 32 -10.71 -3.82 -19.33
N MET A 33 -9.51 -3.36 -19.62
CA MET A 33 -8.34 -3.45 -18.75
C MET A 33 -8.01 -2.11 -18.07
N SER A 34 -8.86 -1.10 -18.22
CA SER A 34 -8.60 0.24 -17.69
C SER A 34 -8.68 0.32 -16.16
N ARG A 35 -9.37 -0.63 -15.54
CA ARG A 35 -9.50 -0.74 -14.07
C ARG A 35 -9.58 -2.19 -13.62
N GLY A 36 -8.77 -2.57 -12.64
CA GLY A 36 -8.93 -3.81 -11.88
C GLY A 36 -10.15 -3.72 -10.98
N LYS A 37 -11.20 -4.48 -11.29
CA LYS A 37 -12.41 -4.60 -10.48
C LYS A 37 -12.80 -6.07 -10.37
N PRO A 38 -13.28 -6.53 -9.20
CA PRO A 38 -13.86 -7.85 -9.09
C PRO A 38 -15.00 -8.03 -10.10
N SER A 39 -15.04 -9.18 -10.76
CA SER A 39 -16.13 -9.53 -11.67
C SER A 39 -17.43 -9.77 -10.89
N LYS A 40 -18.57 -9.74 -11.60
CA LYS A 40 -19.86 -10.06 -10.99
C LYS A 40 -19.86 -11.42 -10.28
N ILE A 41 -19.23 -12.43 -10.88
CA ILE A 41 -19.14 -13.79 -10.30
C ILE A 41 -18.38 -13.78 -8.97
N GLN A 42 -17.28 -13.02 -8.89
CA GLN A 42 -16.51 -12.85 -7.65
C GLN A 42 -17.33 -12.13 -6.57
N LEU A 43 -18.07 -11.09 -6.95
CA LEU A 43 -18.94 -10.35 -6.02
C LEU A 43 -20.12 -11.20 -5.54
N ASP A 44 -20.66 -12.06 -6.41
CA ASP A 44 -21.79 -12.96 -6.06
C ASP A 44 -21.40 -13.97 -4.97
N LEU A 45 -20.11 -14.30 -4.79
CA LEU A 45 -19.63 -15.21 -3.73
C LEU A 45 -19.95 -14.70 -2.31
N VAL A 46 -20.11 -13.39 -2.15
CA VAL A 46 -20.32 -12.76 -0.83
C VAL A 46 -21.75 -12.23 -0.65
N ASN A 47 -22.66 -12.51 -1.59
CA ASN A 47 -24.03 -12.00 -1.53
C ASN A 47 -24.76 -12.40 -0.24
N ASP A 48 -24.51 -13.60 0.29
CA ASP A 48 -25.14 -14.08 1.50
C ASP A 48 -24.78 -13.25 2.74
N LEU A 49 -23.63 -12.56 2.72
CA LEU A 49 -23.25 -11.64 3.78
C LEU A 49 -24.22 -10.46 3.93
N LEU A 50 -24.87 -10.04 2.83
CA LEU A 50 -25.82 -8.92 2.85
C LEU A 50 -27.09 -9.21 3.66
N SER A 51 -27.41 -10.48 3.86
CA SER A 51 -28.58 -10.96 4.60
C SER A 51 -28.22 -11.77 5.85
N SER A 52 -26.94 -11.85 6.20
CA SER A 52 -26.47 -12.67 7.34
C SER A 52 -26.70 -12.03 8.70
N LEU A 53 -26.93 -10.70 8.76
CA LEU A 53 -27.11 -9.97 10.01
C LEU A 53 -28.59 -9.78 10.34
N SER A 54 -28.92 -10.07 11.59
CA SER A 54 -30.21 -9.76 12.22
C SER A 54 -30.09 -8.53 13.14
N PRO A 55 -31.19 -7.92 13.60
CA PRO A 55 -31.12 -6.85 14.61
C PRO A 55 -30.40 -7.25 15.90
N GLU A 56 -30.49 -8.53 16.29
CA GLU A 56 -29.84 -9.09 17.46
C GLU A 56 -28.32 -9.08 17.35
N ASP A 57 -27.80 -9.31 16.14
CA ASP A 57 -26.35 -9.29 15.84
C ASP A 57 -25.76 -7.88 15.95
N CYS A 58 -26.61 -6.86 15.96
CA CYS A 58 -26.19 -5.48 16.15
C CYS A 58 -25.88 -5.11 17.61
N LEU A 59 -26.19 -6.00 18.56
CA LEU A 59 -25.92 -5.81 19.99
C LEU A 59 -24.60 -6.51 20.35
N ILE A 60 -23.53 -5.76 20.50
CA ILE A 60 -22.21 -6.29 20.84
C ILE A 60 -21.79 -5.77 22.22
N ASN A 61 -21.61 -6.66 23.19
CA ASN A 61 -21.19 -6.31 24.57
C ASN A 61 -22.06 -5.22 25.22
N GLY A 62 -23.36 -5.22 24.92
CA GLY A 62 -24.32 -4.24 25.45
C GLY A 62 -24.38 -2.91 24.67
N ASN A 63 -23.57 -2.76 23.63
CA ASN A 63 -23.58 -1.60 22.74
C ASN A 63 -24.38 -1.94 21.47
N ASP A 64 -25.29 -1.05 21.08
CA ASP A 64 -26.00 -1.15 19.79
C ASP A 64 -25.17 -0.49 18.69
N CYS A 65 -24.60 -1.32 17.80
CA CYS A 65 -23.73 -0.87 16.71
C CYS A 65 -24.45 -0.02 15.65
N ARG A 66 -25.76 0.07 15.70
CA ARG A 66 -26.56 0.99 14.85
C ARG A 66 -26.48 2.43 15.35
N ASN A 67 -25.95 2.65 16.57
CA ASN A 67 -25.70 3.95 17.15
C ASN A 67 -24.22 4.35 16.99
N TYR A 68 -23.92 5.65 17.18
CA TYR A 68 -22.54 6.12 17.23
C TYR A 68 -21.90 5.79 18.60
N GLY A 69 -20.56 5.76 18.64
CA GLY A 69 -19.86 5.56 19.93
C GLY A 69 -18.39 5.17 19.81
N ASP A 70 -18.10 4.04 19.23
CA ASP A 70 -16.75 3.48 19.17
C ASP A 70 -15.85 4.17 18.14
N LEU A 71 -15.25 5.31 18.50
CA LEU A 71 -14.46 6.16 17.61
C LEU A 71 -13.28 5.44 16.94
N ALA A 72 -12.70 4.44 17.61
CA ALA A 72 -11.59 3.65 17.09
C ALA A 72 -12.03 2.35 16.41
N GLY A 73 -13.34 2.12 16.33
CA GLY A 73 -13.96 0.90 15.82
C GLY A 73 -14.30 -0.12 16.91
N LEU A 74 -15.22 -1.02 16.58
CA LEU A 74 -15.66 -2.09 17.47
C LEU A 74 -14.48 -2.96 17.89
N GLN A 75 -14.51 -3.43 19.14
CA GLN A 75 -13.42 -4.26 19.68
C GLN A 75 -13.21 -5.54 18.86
N CYS A 76 -14.28 -6.23 18.48
CA CYS A 76 -14.18 -7.44 17.62
C CYS A 76 -13.57 -7.15 16.25
N ALA A 77 -13.90 -5.99 15.65
CA ALA A 77 -13.29 -5.59 14.38
C ALA A 77 -11.80 -5.26 14.52
N LYS A 78 -11.42 -4.61 15.63
CA LYS A 78 -9.99 -4.37 15.94
C LYS A 78 -9.22 -5.66 16.17
N GLU A 79 -9.81 -6.64 16.84
CA GLU A 79 -9.21 -7.97 17.06
C GLU A 79 -9.01 -8.71 15.74
N TYR A 80 -10.02 -8.73 14.88
CA TYR A 80 -9.93 -9.33 13.55
C TYR A 80 -8.81 -8.71 12.70
N TRP A 81 -8.81 -7.39 12.57
CA TRP A 81 -7.81 -6.70 11.76
C TRP A 81 -6.42 -6.72 12.39
N ALA A 82 -6.32 -6.75 13.70
CA ALA A 82 -5.05 -6.91 14.39
C ALA A 82 -4.39 -8.27 14.09
N ASP A 83 -5.19 -9.33 14.00
CA ASP A 83 -4.72 -10.66 13.60
C ASP A 83 -4.21 -10.64 12.15
N VAL A 84 -5.01 -10.12 11.22
CA VAL A 84 -4.63 -9.98 9.81
C VAL A 84 -3.34 -9.17 9.62
N LEU A 85 -3.18 -8.07 10.38
CA LEU A 85 -2.04 -7.16 10.26
C LEU A 85 -0.85 -7.58 11.13
N GLY A 86 -1.01 -8.57 12.00
CA GLY A 86 0.03 -9.04 12.92
C GLY A 86 0.44 -7.99 13.96
N CYS A 87 -0.52 -7.26 14.50
CA CYS A 87 -0.32 -6.24 15.53
C CYS A 87 -1.27 -6.46 16.73
N LYS A 88 -1.37 -5.51 17.67
CA LYS A 88 -2.30 -5.60 18.80
C LYS A 88 -3.61 -4.86 18.50
N PRO A 89 -4.75 -5.32 19.02
CA PRO A 89 -6.03 -4.59 18.91
C PRO A 89 -5.96 -3.13 19.39
N SER A 90 -5.15 -2.85 20.42
CA SER A 90 -4.91 -1.49 20.93
C SER A 90 -4.12 -0.59 19.97
N GLN A 91 -3.51 -1.15 18.94
CA GLN A 91 -2.76 -0.46 17.89
C GLN A 91 -3.56 -0.34 16.58
N THR A 92 -4.76 -0.92 16.58
CA THR A 92 -5.63 -0.96 15.39
C THR A 92 -6.73 0.09 15.51
N PHE A 93 -6.90 0.83 14.44
CA PHE A 93 -7.99 1.79 14.26
C PHE A 93 -8.81 1.35 13.04
N VAL A 94 -10.11 1.14 13.24
CA VAL A 94 -11.04 0.79 12.17
C VAL A 94 -11.76 2.05 11.72
N GLY A 95 -11.40 2.52 10.55
CA GLY A 95 -11.98 3.71 9.93
C GLY A 95 -13.01 3.38 8.84
N GLY A 96 -13.16 4.27 7.86
CA GLY A 96 -14.02 4.05 6.71
C GLY A 96 -13.47 2.98 5.75
N ASN A 97 -14.23 2.68 4.71
CA ASN A 97 -13.95 1.63 3.74
C ASN A 97 -12.95 2.03 2.63
N ALA A 98 -12.33 3.19 2.72
CA ALA A 98 -11.39 3.68 1.72
C ALA A 98 -10.06 4.05 2.37
N SER A 99 -9.04 3.21 2.20
CA SER A 99 -7.70 3.44 2.75
C SER A 99 -7.10 4.78 2.34
N LEU A 100 -7.36 5.25 1.11
CA LEU A 100 -6.91 6.57 0.66
C LEU A 100 -7.46 7.72 1.51
N HIS A 101 -8.68 7.62 2.07
CA HIS A 101 -9.19 8.61 3.01
C HIS A 101 -8.41 8.59 4.32
N LEU A 102 -8.15 7.40 4.87
CA LEU A 102 -7.34 7.26 6.09
C LEU A 102 -5.92 7.80 5.90
N MET A 103 -5.31 7.52 4.75
CA MET A 103 -4.00 8.05 4.39
C MET A 103 -4.01 9.57 4.27
N HIS A 104 -5.02 10.13 3.59
CA HIS A 104 -5.19 11.58 3.49
C HIS A 104 -5.39 12.23 4.87
N ASP A 105 -6.26 11.67 5.71
CA ASP A 105 -6.53 12.18 7.04
C ASP A 105 -5.28 12.14 7.93
N LEU A 106 -4.46 11.09 7.80
CA LEU A 106 -3.20 11.02 8.52
C LEU A 106 -2.20 12.09 8.05
N ILE A 107 -2.08 12.31 6.73
CA ILE A 107 -1.25 13.40 6.20
C ILE A 107 -1.80 14.76 6.65
N ALA A 108 -3.12 14.97 6.60
CA ALA A 108 -3.75 16.20 7.09
C ALA A 108 -3.46 16.43 8.58
N ARG A 109 -3.53 15.37 9.39
CA ARG A 109 -3.18 15.44 10.81
C ARG A 109 -1.71 15.76 11.02
N ALA A 110 -0.81 15.11 10.28
CA ALA A 110 0.63 15.40 10.34
C ALA A 110 0.90 16.88 9.96
N TYR A 111 0.21 17.36 8.93
CA TYR A 111 0.32 18.72 8.43
C TYR A 111 -0.14 19.75 9.47
N THR A 112 -1.30 19.54 10.09
CA THR A 112 -1.94 20.51 10.99
C THR A 112 -1.51 20.39 12.45
N HIS A 113 -1.19 19.18 12.95
CA HIS A 113 -0.91 18.92 14.37
C HIS A 113 0.46 18.24 14.61
N GLY A 114 1.06 17.64 13.56
CA GLY A 114 2.22 16.78 13.72
C GLY A 114 1.85 15.34 14.09
N LEU A 115 2.85 14.47 14.06
CA LEU A 115 2.78 13.07 14.50
C LEU A 115 3.59 12.90 15.79
N LYS A 116 3.60 11.68 16.34
CA LYS A 116 4.51 11.34 17.44
C LYS A 116 5.94 11.68 17.05
N ASN A 117 6.64 12.39 17.95
CA ASN A 117 7.98 12.90 17.79
C ASN A 117 8.13 14.05 16.76
N SER A 118 7.05 14.62 16.23
CA SER A 118 7.16 15.87 15.46
C SER A 118 7.58 17.02 16.39
N PRO A 119 8.62 17.77 16.05
CA PRO A 119 9.01 18.96 16.80
C PRO A 119 7.98 20.09 16.67
N ARG A 120 7.21 20.05 15.58
CA ARG A 120 6.13 21.01 15.25
C ARG A 120 5.20 20.37 14.20
N PRO A 121 3.99 20.95 13.96
CA PRO A 121 3.17 20.58 12.81
C PRO A 121 3.92 20.75 11.50
N TRP A 122 3.69 19.85 10.54
CA TRP A 122 4.43 19.88 9.27
C TRP A 122 4.18 21.15 8.45
N CYS A 123 3.02 21.80 8.59
CA CYS A 123 2.75 23.10 7.95
C CYS A 123 3.73 24.21 8.37
N ASN A 124 4.43 24.05 9.49
CA ASN A 124 5.43 24.99 9.99
C ASN A 124 6.87 24.61 9.56
N GLU A 125 7.03 23.55 8.79
CA GLU A 125 8.31 23.20 8.19
C GLU A 125 8.53 24.01 6.90
N LYS A 126 9.77 24.40 6.66
CA LYS A 126 10.11 25.18 5.45
C LYS A 126 9.98 24.36 4.16
N ARG A 127 10.20 23.07 4.26
CA ARG A 127 10.20 22.13 3.15
C ARG A 127 9.87 20.75 3.67
N ILE A 128 9.00 20.06 2.96
CA ILE A 128 8.64 18.68 3.25
C ILE A 128 8.88 17.87 1.99
N LYS A 129 9.57 16.75 2.13
CA LYS A 129 9.87 15.80 1.07
C LYS A 129 9.24 14.46 1.39
N PHE A 130 8.79 13.77 0.35
CA PHE A 130 8.20 12.45 0.48
C PHE A 130 8.76 11.50 -0.58
N LEU A 131 9.18 10.31 -0.17
CA LEU A 131 9.74 9.31 -1.06
C LEU A 131 8.62 8.54 -1.77
N CYS A 132 8.75 8.40 -3.07
CA CYS A 132 7.75 7.83 -3.96
C CYS A 132 8.40 6.72 -4.81
N PRO A 133 8.41 5.46 -4.34
CA PRO A 133 8.85 4.33 -5.17
C PRO A 133 8.09 4.33 -6.50
N SER A 134 8.85 4.35 -7.60
CA SER A 134 8.31 4.54 -8.95
C SER A 134 8.93 3.56 -9.95
N PRO A 135 8.12 2.90 -10.80
CA PRO A 135 6.66 3.03 -10.91
C PRO A 135 5.92 2.66 -9.63
N GLY A 136 4.81 3.35 -9.32
CA GLY A 136 4.07 3.17 -8.07
C GLY A 136 2.62 3.65 -8.18
N TYR A 137 1.86 3.52 -7.08
CA TYR A 137 0.46 3.91 -7.08
C TYR A 137 0.32 5.44 -6.98
N ASP A 138 0.00 6.07 -8.08
CA ASP A 138 -0.04 7.53 -8.25
C ASP A 138 -1.01 8.25 -7.30
N ARG A 139 -2.05 7.56 -6.79
CA ARG A 139 -3.00 8.13 -5.84
C ARG A 139 -2.35 8.51 -4.52
N HIS A 140 -1.39 7.71 -4.05
CA HIS A 140 -0.56 8.06 -2.89
C HIS A 140 0.20 9.36 -3.12
N PHE A 141 0.83 9.47 -4.29
CA PHE A 141 1.64 10.63 -4.64
C PHE A 141 0.77 11.90 -4.69
N ARG A 142 -0.44 11.80 -5.25
CA ARG A 142 -1.40 12.91 -5.31
C ARG A 142 -1.84 13.40 -3.93
N ILE A 143 -1.92 12.52 -2.92
CA ILE A 143 -2.20 12.95 -1.55
C ILE A 143 -1.12 13.92 -1.08
N THR A 144 0.15 13.51 -1.09
CA THR A 144 1.25 14.34 -0.61
C THR A 144 1.50 15.57 -1.50
N GLU A 145 1.33 15.45 -2.81
CA GLU A 145 1.40 16.57 -3.75
C GLU A 145 0.35 17.65 -3.45
N SER A 146 -0.87 17.26 -3.07
CA SER A 146 -1.95 18.20 -2.76
C SER A 146 -1.68 19.09 -1.54
N PHE A 147 -0.79 18.63 -0.65
CA PHE A 147 -0.30 19.42 0.49
C PHE A 147 0.96 20.25 0.14
N GLY A 148 1.40 20.24 -1.11
CA GLY A 148 2.59 20.98 -1.56
C GLY A 148 3.92 20.33 -1.20
N PHE A 149 3.94 19.02 -0.91
CA PHE A 149 5.18 18.31 -0.60
C PHE A 149 5.99 18.06 -1.87
N GLU A 150 7.30 18.11 -1.74
CA GLU A 150 8.22 17.71 -2.80
C GLU A 150 8.29 16.18 -2.87
N LEU A 151 7.94 15.65 -4.03
CA LEU A 151 7.99 14.22 -4.28
C LEU A 151 9.35 13.81 -4.84
N ILE A 152 9.98 12.83 -4.22
CA ILE A 152 11.25 12.26 -4.67
C ILE A 152 11.00 10.87 -5.20
N ALA A 153 11.17 10.68 -6.49
CA ALA A 153 11.07 9.36 -7.10
C ALA A 153 12.24 8.47 -6.63
N VAL A 154 11.90 7.25 -6.20
CA VAL A 154 12.86 6.20 -5.85
C VAL A 154 12.67 5.06 -6.85
N PRO A 155 13.70 4.64 -7.59
CA PRO A 155 13.55 3.52 -8.53
C PRO A 155 13.11 2.24 -7.83
N MET A 156 12.24 1.48 -8.50
CA MET A 156 11.90 0.12 -8.11
C MET A 156 12.93 -0.87 -8.67
N THR A 157 13.23 -1.90 -7.91
CA THR A 157 14.01 -3.07 -8.30
C THR A 157 13.11 -4.32 -8.25
N PRO A 158 13.52 -5.48 -8.75
CA PRO A 158 12.73 -6.71 -8.62
C PRO A 158 12.42 -7.13 -7.17
N ASP A 159 13.15 -6.60 -6.19
CA ASP A 159 13.00 -6.89 -4.77
C ASP A 159 12.21 -5.84 -3.98
N GLY A 160 11.85 -4.72 -4.61
CA GLY A 160 11.24 -3.56 -3.97
C GLY A 160 11.97 -2.26 -4.31
N PRO A 161 11.80 -1.17 -3.55
CA PRO A 161 12.49 0.09 -3.82
C PRO A 161 14.01 -0.03 -3.64
N ASP A 162 14.75 0.80 -4.38
CA ASP A 162 16.19 0.94 -4.22
C ASP A 162 16.53 1.42 -2.80
N MET A 163 16.89 0.47 -1.94
CA MET A 163 17.16 0.76 -0.54
C MET A 163 18.46 1.52 -0.30
N ASP A 164 19.44 1.46 -1.21
CA ASP A 164 20.68 2.24 -1.08
C ASP A 164 20.35 3.73 -1.21
N LEU A 165 19.49 4.06 -2.16
CA LEU A 165 19.01 5.42 -2.33
C LEU A 165 18.07 5.84 -1.18
N VAL A 166 17.17 4.99 -0.71
CA VAL A 166 16.27 5.29 0.43
C VAL A 166 17.09 5.61 1.67
N GLU A 167 18.09 4.80 2.02
CA GLU A 167 18.95 4.97 3.20
C GLU A 167 19.75 6.28 3.13
N GLU A 168 20.11 6.74 1.94
CA GLU A 168 20.76 8.03 1.77
C GLU A 168 19.78 9.20 1.93
N LEU A 169 18.62 9.10 1.28
CA LEU A 169 17.62 10.18 1.27
C LEU A 169 17.02 10.45 2.65
N VAL A 170 16.84 9.43 3.50
CA VAL A 170 16.27 9.62 4.85
C VAL A 170 17.21 10.35 5.81
N LYS A 171 18.45 10.60 5.43
CA LYS A 171 19.38 11.46 6.18
C LYS A 171 19.04 12.96 6.08
N ASP A 172 18.20 13.33 5.11
CA ASP A 172 17.67 14.70 5.02
C ASP A 172 16.47 14.83 5.98
N PRO A 173 16.52 15.74 6.99
CA PRO A 173 15.42 15.92 7.95
C PRO A 173 14.13 16.48 7.32
N ALA A 174 14.17 16.95 6.08
CA ALA A 174 13.00 17.35 5.33
C ALA A 174 12.20 16.14 4.79
N VAL A 175 12.81 14.95 4.72
CA VAL A 175 12.14 13.72 4.28
C VAL A 175 11.30 13.19 5.43
N LYS A 176 9.97 13.22 5.27
CA LYS A 176 9.01 12.87 6.32
C LYS A 176 8.33 11.52 6.15
N GLY A 177 8.46 10.90 4.99
CA GLY A 177 7.89 9.58 4.79
C GLY A 177 8.19 8.96 3.44
N ILE A 178 7.75 7.71 3.31
CA ILE A 178 7.81 6.91 2.10
C ILE A 178 6.48 6.19 1.89
N TRP A 179 5.98 6.18 0.67
CA TRP A 179 4.83 5.36 0.26
C TRP A 179 5.28 3.96 -0.16
N CYS A 180 4.59 2.92 0.33
CA CYS A 180 4.90 1.54 -0.02
C CYS A 180 3.62 0.77 -0.35
N VAL A 181 3.65 -0.02 -1.43
CA VAL A 181 2.69 -1.09 -1.73
C VAL A 181 3.50 -2.39 -1.78
N PRO A 182 3.67 -3.07 -0.65
CA PRO A 182 4.74 -4.06 -0.48
C PRO A 182 4.45 -5.44 -1.05
N LYS A 183 3.18 -5.79 -1.26
CA LYS A 183 2.78 -7.07 -1.85
C LYS A 183 2.04 -6.79 -3.15
N TYR A 184 2.45 -7.46 -4.23
CA TYR A 184 1.87 -7.28 -5.57
C TYR A 184 1.75 -5.81 -5.96
N SER A 185 2.85 -5.07 -5.86
CA SER A 185 2.89 -3.62 -6.04
C SER A 185 2.18 -3.16 -7.32
N ASN A 186 1.48 -2.05 -7.24
CA ASN A 186 0.79 -1.46 -8.39
C ASN A 186 1.68 -0.36 -9.00
N PRO A 187 2.11 -0.46 -10.29
CA PRO A 187 1.61 -1.38 -11.32
C PRO A 187 2.45 -2.65 -11.57
N GLU A 188 3.60 -2.84 -10.93
CA GLU A 188 4.60 -3.84 -11.36
C GLU A 188 4.37 -5.26 -10.82
N GLY A 189 3.52 -5.43 -9.82
CA GLY A 189 3.25 -6.74 -9.21
C GLY A 189 4.39 -7.29 -8.34
N ILE A 190 5.33 -6.45 -7.91
CA ILE A 190 6.49 -6.84 -7.10
C ILE A 190 6.05 -7.06 -5.65
N THR A 191 6.50 -8.14 -5.03
CA THR A 191 6.43 -8.34 -3.58
C THR A 191 7.82 -8.06 -2.99
N TYR A 192 7.87 -7.21 -1.96
CA TYR A 192 9.13 -6.81 -1.34
C TYR A 192 9.83 -8.01 -0.70
N SER A 193 11.11 -8.16 -1.00
CA SER A 193 11.92 -9.25 -0.42
C SER A 193 12.14 -9.05 1.09
N ASP A 194 12.43 -10.14 1.77
CA ASP A 194 12.80 -10.14 3.20
C ASP A 194 13.95 -9.17 3.50
N ALA A 195 14.89 -9.04 2.57
CA ALA A 195 16.03 -8.13 2.71
C ALA A 195 15.57 -6.67 2.68
N VAL A 196 14.71 -6.30 1.76
CA VAL A 196 14.14 -4.95 1.66
C VAL A 196 13.33 -4.59 2.90
N VAL A 197 12.44 -5.49 3.35
CA VAL A 197 11.63 -5.24 4.56
C VAL A 197 12.50 -5.04 5.80
N LYS A 198 13.55 -5.85 5.98
CA LYS A 198 14.50 -5.71 7.10
C LYS A 198 15.29 -4.41 7.02
N ARG A 199 15.75 -4.01 5.83
CA ARG A 199 16.44 -2.72 5.63
C ARG A 199 15.50 -1.55 5.93
N MET A 200 14.25 -1.59 5.47
CA MET A 200 13.24 -0.59 5.81
C MET A 200 13.01 -0.47 7.32
N ALA A 201 12.89 -1.61 8.01
CA ALA A 201 12.71 -1.64 9.46
C ALA A 201 13.91 -1.07 10.23
N ALA A 202 15.11 -1.20 9.67
CA ALA A 202 16.36 -0.72 10.26
C ALA A 202 16.72 0.73 9.90
N LEU A 203 15.89 1.44 9.12
CA LEU A 203 16.13 2.83 8.73
C LEU A 203 16.40 3.71 9.96
N LYS A 204 17.29 4.68 9.79
CA LYS A 204 17.64 5.70 10.79
C LYS A 204 17.41 7.10 10.21
N PRO A 205 16.13 7.50 10.07
CA PRO A 205 15.82 8.81 9.50
C PRO A 205 16.32 9.93 10.39
N ALA A 206 16.80 11.03 9.78
CA ALA A 206 17.15 12.24 10.50
C ALA A 206 15.91 12.94 11.08
N ALA A 207 14.75 12.79 10.44
CA ALA A 207 13.48 13.27 10.97
C ALA A 207 12.89 12.26 11.97
N GLY A 208 12.76 12.63 13.24
CA GLY A 208 12.17 11.76 14.29
C GLY A 208 10.70 11.41 14.06
N ASP A 209 10.03 12.15 13.20
CA ASP A 209 8.66 11.98 12.79
C ASP A 209 8.49 11.39 11.37
N PHE A 210 9.57 10.84 10.81
CA PHE A 210 9.50 10.06 9.57
C PHE A 210 8.60 8.83 9.75
N ARG A 211 7.80 8.49 8.72
CA ARG A 211 6.94 7.29 8.72
C ARG A 211 7.01 6.54 7.41
N ILE A 212 6.88 5.21 7.54
CA ILE A 212 6.66 4.29 6.41
C ILE A 212 5.16 4.12 6.28
N PHE A 213 4.57 4.63 5.21
CA PHE A 213 3.16 4.45 4.87
C PHE A 213 3.03 3.16 4.08
N TRP A 214 2.60 2.11 4.78
CA TRP A 214 2.61 0.74 4.30
C TRP A 214 1.21 0.32 3.87
N ASP A 215 0.88 0.54 2.60
CA ASP A 215 -0.40 0.13 2.02
C ASP A 215 -0.39 -1.37 1.73
N ASN A 216 -0.98 -2.14 2.64
CA ASN A 216 -1.04 -3.60 2.57
C ASN A 216 -2.31 -4.09 1.87
N ALA A 217 -2.72 -3.40 0.81
CA ALA A 217 -3.98 -3.63 0.09
C ALA A 217 -4.20 -5.08 -0.33
N TYR A 218 -3.12 -5.84 -0.53
CA TYR A 218 -3.17 -7.23 -1.04
C TYR A 218 -2.80 -8.27 0.02
N VAL A 219 -2.88 -7.93 1.31
CA VAL A 219 -2.50 -8.83 2.42
C VAL A 219 -3.19 -10.20 2.35
N VAL A 220 -4.44 -10.24 1.92
CA VAL A 220 -5.27 -11.46 1.80
C VAL A 220 -5.63 -11.80 0.34
N HIS A 221 -5.05 -11.11 -0.64
CA HIS A 221 -5.37 -11.30 -2.06
C HIS A 221 -4.21 -11.97 -2.77
N ASP A 222 -4.13 -13.29 -2.68
CA ASP A 222 -3.12 -14.03 -3.41
C ASP A 222 -3.52 -14.19 -4.88
N LEU A 223 -2.53 -14.06 -5.78
CA LEU A 223 -2.71 -14.19 -7.22
C LEU A 223 -2.55 -15.63 -7.71
N TYR A 224 -1.96 -16.50 -6.88
CA TYR A 224 -1.65 -17.88 -7.17
C TYR A 224 -2.05 -18.77 -5.99
N ASP A 225 -2.13 -20.09 -6.20
CA ASP A 225 -2.46 -21.07 -5.15
C ASP A 225 -1.44 -21.03 -3.99
N GLU A 226 -0.18 -20.77 -4.30
CA GLU A 226 0.85 -20.42 -3.32
C GLU A 226 1.08 -18.91 -3.40
N GLY A 227 0.56 -18.17 -2.42
CA GLY A 227 0.72 -16.73 -2.33
C GLY A 227 2.12 -16.29 -1.94
N ASP A 228 2.52 -15.12 -2.40
CA ASP A 228 3.79 -14.52 -2.01
C ASP A 228 3.82 -14.25 -0.51
N ARG A 229 4.91 -14.65 0.13
CA ARG A 229 5.16 -14.34 1.53
C ARG A 229 5.77 -12.96 1.67
N LEU A 230 5.14 -12.11 2.48
CA LEU A 230 5.67 -10.82 2.89
C LEU A 230 6.00 -10.84 4.38
N LEU A 231 7.20 -10.39 4.77
CA LEU A 231 7.52 -10.17 6.18
C LEU A 231 6.64 -9.06 6.78
N ASN A 232 6.24 -9.25 8.03
CA ASN A 232 5.49 -8.22 8.76
C ASN A 232 6.41 -7.07 9.14
N ILE A 233 6.20 -5.90 8.52
CA ILE A 233 7.03 -4.70 8.75
C ILE A 233 7.00 -4.24 10.21
N TYR A 234 5.85 -4.33 10.90
CA TYR A 234 5.76 -3.94 12.30
C TYR A 234 6.65 -4.82 13.19
N THR A 235 6.59 -6.14 12.99
CA THR A 235 7.44 -7.09 13.73
C THR A 235 8.92 -6.82 13.50
N GLU A 236 9.33 -6.56 12.25
CA GLU A 236 10.72 -6.24 11.93
C GLU A 236 11.14 -4.88 12.51
N CYS A 237 10.27 -3.87 12.48
CA CYS A 237 10.55 -2.59 13.13
C CYS A 237 10.70 -2.71 14.64
N VAL A 238 9.88 -3.54 15.31
CA VAL A 238 10.04 -3.81 16.75
C VAL A 238 11.40 -4.46 17.04
N LYS A 239 11.80 -5.47 16.25
CA LYS A 239 13.12 -6.12 16.38
C LYS A 239 14.28 -5.13 16.17
N ALA A 240 14.11 -4.19 15.25
CA ALA A 240 15.12 -3.15 14.96
C ALA A 240 15.12 -1.98 15.96
N GLY A 241 14.20 -1.96 16.94
CA GLY A 241 14.06 -0.86 17.90
C GLY A 241 13.33 0.37 17.38
N ASN A 242 12.59 0.24 16.26
CA ASN A 242 11.90 1.32 15.56
C ASN A 242 10.37 1.10 15.50
N PRO A 243 9.65 0.82 16.61
CA PRO A 243 8.24 0.42 16.58
C PRO A 243 7.28 1.51 16.05
N ASP A 244 7.73 2.75 16.00
CA ASP A 244 6.93 3.89 15.57
C ASP A 244 7.09 4.24 14.08
N LEU A 245 7.98 3.55 13.35
CA LEU A 245 8.21 3.85 11.94
C LEU A 245 7.02 3.49 11.02
N PRO A 246 6.45 2.27 11.12
CA PRO A 246 5.43 1.86 10.17
C PRO A 246 4.04 2.36 10.58
N ILE A 247 3.25 2.74 9.57
CA ILE A 247 1.80 2.90 9.67
C ILE A 247 1.22 2.02 8.56
N ILE A 248 0.46 1.01 8.95
CA ILE A 248 -0.08 -0.02 8.05
C ILE A 248 -1.54 0.30 7.73
N PHE A 249 -1.90 0.22 6.45
CA PHE A 249 -3.24 0.44 5.93
C PHE A 249 -3.80 -0.81 5.29
#